data_81aaf9eb8f17b0656e29dfdb431d3eaf
#
_entry.id   81aaf9eb8f17b0656e29dfdb431d3eaf
#
_cell.length_a   1.000
_cell.length_b   1.000
_cell.length_c   1.000
_cell.angle_alpha   90.00
_cell.angle_beta   90.00
_cell.angle_gamma   90.00
#
_symmetry.space_group_name_H-M   'P 1'
#
loop_
_entity.id
_entity.type
_entity.pdbx_description
1 polymer ?
#
loop_
_entity_poly.entity_id
_entity_poly.type
_entity_poly.pdbx_seq_one_letter_code
_entity_poly.pdbx_strand_id
1 'polypeptide(L)'
;MYHLPILRHGREYRSMDVAQAIHFQTREPIAEVSQANVGLIRRDPVMDQQRAFDALGAFSTRQLIDVCRQAGAYYSTTLSAFLP
;
A
#
# COMPACT_ATOMS: atom_id res chain seq x y z
N MET A 1 1.72 -17.86 5.54
CA MET A 1 0.77 -16.72 5.64
C MET A 1 1.45 -15.48 5.09
N TYR A 2 0.75 -14.76 4.23
CA TYR A 2 1.28 -13.53 3.63
C TYR A 2 1.30 -12.41 4.65
N HIS A 3 2.33 -11.57 4.60
CA HIS A 3 2.39 -10.34 5.37
C HIS A 3 2.26 -9.15 4.45
N LEU A 4 1.31 -8.25 4.75
CA LEU A 4 1.09 -7.02 4.01
C LEU A 4 1.64 -5.86 4.85
N PRO A 5 2.79 -5.29 4.45
CA PRO A 5 3.38 -4.17 5.19
C PRO A 5 2.70 -2.84 4.86
N ILE A 6 3.00 -1.84 5.68
CA ILE A 6 2.68 -0.45 5.36
C ILE A 6 3.78 0.08 4.45
N LEU A 7 3.43 0.87 3.46
CA LEU A 7 4.41 1.57 2.63
C LEU A 7 4.59 2.99 3.15
N ARG A 8 5.81 3.31 3.58
CA ARG A 8 6.18 4.64 4.05
C ARG A 8 7.35 5.14 3.22
N HIS A 9 7.13 6.22 2.48
CA HIS A 9 8.17 6.82 1.61
C HIS A 9 8.77 5.80 0.64
N GLY A 10 7.94 4.94 0.08
CA GLY A 10 8.37 3.91 -0.86
C GLY A 10 9.08 2.72 -0.24
N ARG A 11 9.11 2.63 1.08
CA ARG A 11 9.75 1.52 1.80
C ARG A 11 8.73 0.74 2.60
N GLU A 12 8.96 -0.55 2.72
CA GLU A 12 8.14 -1.40 3.56
C GLU A 12 8.40 -1.11 5.03
N TYR A 13 7.31 -0.97 5.78
CA TYR A 13 7.35 -0.81 7.23
C TYR A 13 6.46 -1.86 7.86
N ARG A 14 7.05 -2.68 8.71
CA ARG A 14 6.32 -3.73 9.42
C ARG A 14 5.92 -3.21 10.80
N SER A 15 4.63 -2.99 10.99
CA SER A 15 4.09 -2.50 12.25
C SER A 15 4.07 -3.60 13.31
N MET A 16 4.21 -3.23 14.57
CA MET A 16 3.95 -4.13 15.69
C MET A 16 2.46 -4.38 15.89
N ASP A 17 1.63 -3.46 15.41
CA ASP A 17 0.18 -3.58 15.46
C ASP A 17 -0.30 -4.22 14.17
N VAL A 18 -0.76 -5.45 14.24
CA VAL A 18 -1.15 -6.24 13.07
C VAL A 18 -2.57 -6.78 13.23
N ALA A 19 -3.26 -6.96 12.10
CA ALA A 19 -4.53 -7.63 12.03
C ALA A 19 -4.42 -8.81 11.08
N GLN A 20 -5.25 -9.82 11.28
CA GLN A 20 -5.30 -10.97 10.39
C GLN A 20 -6.51 -10.90 9.47
N ALA A 21 -6.27 -11.20 8.19
CA ALA A 21 -7.35 -11.43 7.24
C ALA A 21 -7.74 -12.92 7.32
N ILE A 22 -8.99 -13.18 7.61
CA ILE A 22 -9.52 -14.52 7.88
C ILE A 22 -10.34 -14.97 6.67
N HIS A 23 -10.09 -16.19 6.20
CA HIS A 23 -10.88 -16.78 5.12
C HIS A 23 -12.33 -16.96 5.60
N PHE A 24 -13.28 -16.49 4.80
CA PHE A 24 -14.68 -16.46 5.21
C PHE A 24 -15.31 -17.85 5.36
N GLN A 25 -14.85 -18.85 4.61
CA GLN A 25 -15.37 -20.22 4.68
C GLN A 25 -14.63 -21.07 5.70
N THR A 26 -13.29 -21.13 5.60
CA THR A 26 -12.47 -22.00 6.44
C THR A 26 -12.20 -21.42 7.83
N ARG A 27 -12.36 -20.12 7.99
CA ARG A 27 -12.06 -19.38 9.23
C ARG A 27 -10.58 -19.42 9.60
N GLU A 28 -9.73 -19.75 8.65
CA GLU A 28 -8.28 -19.77 8.88
C GLU A 28 -7.66 -18.45 8.44
N PRO A 29 -6.61 -17.98 9.15
CA PRO A 29 -5.92 -16.76 8.73
C PRO A 29 -5.15 -17.02 7.43
N ILE A 30 -5.29 -16.10 6.48
CA ILE A 30 -4.62 -16.18 5.18
C ILE A 30 -3.57 -15.08 5.00
N ALA A 31 -3.68 -13.98 5.73
CA ALA A 31 -2.74 -12.88 5.64
C ALA A 31 -2.67 -12.13 6.96
N GLU A 32 -1.53 -11.51 7.18
CA GLU A 32 -1.27 -10.61 8.30
C GLU A 32 -1.04 -9.21 7.73
N VAL A 33 -1.75 -8.23 8.26
CA VAL A 33 -1.71 -6.86 7.74
C VAL A 33 -1.14 -5.93 8.80
N SER A 34 -0.07 -5.23 8.48
CA SER A 34 0.47 -4.18 9.34
C SER A 34 -0.51 -3.01 9.39
N GLN A 35 -0.80 -2.51 10.59
CA GLN A 35 -1.72 -1.40 10.78
C GLN A 35 -0.98 -0.14 11.18
N ALA A 36 -1.36 0.99 10.57
CA ALA A 36 -0.85 2.29 10.94
C ALA A 36 -1.64 2.82 12.13
N ASN A 37 -0.93 3.21 13.20
CA ASN A 37 -1.59 3.85 14.33
C ASN A 37 -1.83 5.34 14.05
N VAL A 38 -2.63 5.96 14.91
CA VAL A 38 -3.00 7.37 14.76
C VAL A 38 -1.78 8.29 14.79
N GLY A 39 -0.80 8.00 15.65
CA GLY A 39 0.42 8.79 15.75
C GLY A 39 1.22 8.79 14.45
N LEU A 40 1.33 7.62 13.80
CA LEU A 40 2.03 7.49 12.53
C LEU A 40 1.31 8.28 11.43
N ILE A 41 0.00 8.15 11.34
CA ILE A 41 -0.82 8.82 10.34
C ILE A 41 -0.76 10.34 10.51
N ARG A 42 -0.72 10.83 11.73
CA ARG A 42 -0.64 12.27 12.00
C ARG A 42 0.76 12.83 11.76
N ARG A 43 1.79 12.07 12.11
CA ARG A 43 3.17 12.54 12.05
C ARG A 43 3.70 12.57 10.62
N ASP A 44 3.52 11.50 9.86
CA ASP A 44 4.15 11.34 8.56
C ASP A 44 3.79 12.47 7.57
N PRO A 45 2.48 12.83 7.36
CA PRO A 45 2.16 13.90 6.45
C PRO A 45 2.73 15.26 6.86
N VAL A 46 2.80 15.55 8.16
CA VAL A 46 3.30 16.83 8.66
C VAL A 46 4.81 16.92 8.53
N MET A 47 5.54 15.88 8.94
CA MET A 47 7.01 15.91 8.96
C MET A 47 7.61 15.77 7.56
N ASP A 48 6.94 15.04 6.67
CA ASP A 48 7.47 14.73 5.35
C ASP A 48 6.70 15.38 4.20
N GLN A 49 5.85 16.37 4.51
CA GLN A 49 5.02 17.03 3.51
C GLN A 49 5.84 17.64 2.38
N GLN A 50 6.88 18.37 2.71
CA GLN A 50 7.73 19.02 1.72
C GLN A 50 8.48 18.00 0.88
N ARG A 51 8.98 16.95 1.51
CA ARG A 51 9.67 15.86 0.83
C ARG A 51 8.77 15.15 -0.16
N ALA A 52 7.53 14.86 0.25
CA ALA A 52 6.55 14.22 -0.62
C ALA A 52 6.17 15.13 -1.79
N PHE A 53 5.99 16.42 -1.53
CA PHE A 53 5.70 17.41 -2.55
C PHE A 53 6.83 17.49 -3.58
N ASP A 54 8.07 17.55 -3.11
CA ASP A 54 9.24 17.62 -3.97
C ASP A 54 9.38 16.34 -4.82
N ALA A 55 9.13 15.19 -4.22
CA ALA A 55 9.18 13.92 -4.91
C ALA A 55 8.16 13.84 -6.04
N LEU A 56 6.92 14.29 -5.79
CA LEU A 56 5.88 14.36 -6.81
C LEU A 56 6.20 15.38 -7.89
N GLY A 57 6.80 16.50 -7.50
CA GLY A 57 7.16 17.57 -8.42
C GLY A 57 8.23 17.16 -9.45
N ALA A 58 8.97 16.09 -9.19
CA ALA A 58 9.94 15.55 -10.12
C ALA A 58 9.29 14.86 -11.33
N PHE A 59 7.98 14.57 -11.26
CA PHE A 59 7.23 13.90 -12.32
C PHE A 59 6.29 14.87 -13.02
N SER A 60 6.14 14.74 -14.33
CA SER A 60 5.12 15.48 -15.06
C SER A 60 3.75 14.86 -14.82
N THR A 61 2.69 15.64 -15.08
CA THR A 61 1.31 15.14 -15.01
C THR A 61 1.12 13.93 -15.93
N ARG A 62 1.72 13.96 -17.13
CA ARG A 62 1.65 12.84 -18.07
C ARG A 62 2.30 11.58 -17.50
N GLN A 63 3.44 11.71 -16.83
CA GLN A 63 4.10 10.58 -16.19
C GLN A 63 3.25 9.98 -15.08
N LEU A 64 2.60 10.80 -14.26
CA LEU A 64 1.72 10.33 -13.19
C LEU A 64 0.50 9.60 -13.75
N ILE A 65 -0.09 10.12 -14.83
CA ILE A 65 -1.21 9.46 -15.52
C ILE A 65 -0.75 8.11 -16.07
N ASP A 66 0.44 8.04 -16.65
CA ASP A 66 0.97 6.79 -17.20
C ASP A 66 1.22 5.74 -16.11
N VAL A 67 1.71 6.15 -14.95
CA VAL A 67 1.86 5.24 -13.79
C VAL A 67 0.50 4.67 -13.39
N CYS A 68 -0.53 5.49 -13.33
CA CYS A 68 -1.89 5.02 -13.00
C CYS A 68 -2.41 4.05 -14.06
N ARG A 69 -2.13 4.32 -15.34
CA ARG A 69 -2.51 3.42 -16.43
C ARG A 69 -1.82 2.06 -16.29
N GLN A 70 -0.52 2.05 -15.99
CA GLN A 70 0.23 0.82 -15.79
C GLN A 70 -0.29 0.03 -14.60
N ALA A 71 -0.61 0.72 -13.50
CA ALA A 71 -1.19 0.08 -12.32
C ALA A 71 -2.55 -0.55 -12.65
N GLY A 72 -3.40 0.17 -13.40
CA GLY A 72 -4.69 -0.36 -13.84
C GLY A 72 -4.55 -1.60 -14.70
N ALA A 73 -3.60 -1.59 -15.65
CA ALA A 73 -3.34 -2.75 -16.49
C ALA A 73 -2.84 -3.93 -15.66
N TYR A 74 -1.95 -3.68 -14.71
CA TYR A 74 -1.44 -4.72 -13.81
C TYR A 74 -2.58 -5.39 -13.05
N TYR A 75 -3.46 -4.61 -12.43
CA TYR A 75 -4.58 -5.15 -11.68
C TYR A 75 -5.58 -5.89 -12.58
N SER A 76 -5.82 -5.41 -13.79
CA SER A 76 -6.74 -6.05 -14.72
C SER A 76 -6.25 -7.42 -15.19
N THR A 77 -4.94 -7.55 -15.44
CA THR A 77 -4.37 -8.80 -15.94
C THR A 77 -3.98 -9.76 -14.83
N THR A 78 -3.32 -9.23 -13.79
CA THR A 78 -2.80 -10.07 -12.70
C THR A 78 -3.90 -10.54 -11.77
N LEU A 79 -4.83 -9.65 -11.44
CA LEU A 79 -5.93 -9.99 -10.52
C LEU A 79 -6.82 -11.09 -11.09
N SER A 80 -7.07 -11.06 -12.40
CA SER A 80 -7.90 -12.09 -13.04
C SER A 80 -7.30 -13.49 -12.91
N ALA A 81 -5.99 -13.61 -12.74
CA ALA A 81 -5.33 -14.89 -12.52
C ALA A 81 -5.63 -15.48 -11.14
N PHE A 82 -6.08 -14.68 -10.18
CA PHE A 82 -6.42 -15.12 -8.83
C PHE A 82 -7.92 -15.31 -8.62
N LEU A 83 -8.74 -14.91 -9.57
CA LEU A 83 -10.20 -15.11 -9.49
C LEU A 83 -10.56 -16.50 -10.00
N PRO A 84 -11.52 -17.16 -9.34
CA PRO A 84 -11.96 -18.47 -9.77
C PRO A 84 -12.71 -18.45 -11.11
#